data_40acf1954099ef85010828c14d303747
#
_entry.id   40acf1954099ef85010828c14d303747
#
_cell.length_a   1.000
_cell.length_b   1.000
_cell.length_c   1.000
_cell.angle_alpha   90.00
_cell.angle_beta   90.00
_cell.angle_gamma   90.00
#
_symmetry.space_group_name_H-M   'P 1'
#
loop_
_entity.id
_entity.type
_entity.pdbx_description
1 polymer ?
#
loop_
_entity_poly.entity_id
_entity_poly.type
_entity_poly.pdbx_seq_one_letter_code
_entity_poly.pdbx_strand_id
1 'polypeptide(L)'
;MLGWSAFRLAFNRHHPFWLADRLPKICSPSVGNIKVSPMNTSSTSNLIFDVGMNNGDDTGFYLECGFRVVAIEANDALCRQVADRFPDAVREGRLTILNVAVAGESGEVEFWINEEHPEWSALDVASAGRGGHRHRKVTVPAVRFGDLLRQYGVPHYLKVDIESADHFCLDGLRDVGQPDYLSVEVSDVALVDACQALGYRRFMLVEQSSLLPINDWSGPMGWVDQWPRIVTAHRAWPFRLIRKLVGYPRVRAMGQRSKRFPDRDFPIGSSGDFGPNLTGRWITANEVKSLWQRHYQHWTSHGREFWCDLHASRE
;
A
#
# COMPACT_ATOMS: atom_id res chain seq x y z
N MET A 1 -39.50 -27.60 -9.77
CA MET A 1 -38.86 -28.64 -10.56
C MET A 1 -38.28 -28.01 -11.79
N LEU A 2 -36.99 -28.04 -11.91
CA LEU A 2 -36.13 -27.84 -13.07
C LEU A 2 -34.81 -27.28 -12.54
N GLY A 3 -33.90 -27.93 -12.57
CA GLY A 3 -32.65 -28.57 -12.52
C GLY A 3 -31.58 -27.72 -13.15
N TRP A 4 -30.54 -27.35 -12.37
CA TRP A 4 -29.31 -26.75 -12.87
C TRP A 4 -28.21 -27.81 -12.88
N SER A 5 -27.86 -28.21 -14.09
CA SER A 5 -26.83 -29.19 -14.38
C SER A 5 -25.43 -28.54 -14.33
N ALA A 6 -24.54 -29.30 -13.80
CA ALA A 6 -23.11 -29.08 -13.65
C ALA A 6 -22.37 -28.82 -14.96
N PHE A 7 -21.42 -27.87 -14.93
CA PHE A 7 -20.28 -27.84 -15.84
C PHE A 7 -19.01 -28.24 -15.06
N ARG A 8 -18.60 -29.50 -15.24
CA ARG A 8 -17.28 -29.97 -14.87
C ARG A 8 -16.35 -29.73 -16.07
N LEU A 9 -15.32 -28.93 -15.88
CA LEU A 9 -14.17 -28.94 -16.77
C LEU A 9 -13.04 -29.73 -16.10
N ALA A 10 -12.65 -30.79 -16.80
CA ALA A 10 -11.58 -31.70 -16.46
C ALA A 10 -10.23 -31.01 -16.65
N PHE A 11 -9.39 -30.98 -15.61
CA PHE A 11 -7.96 -30.71 -15.74
C PHE A 11 -7.21 -32.03 -15.76
N ASN A 12 -6.53 -32.22 -16.84
CA ASN A 12 -5.72 -33.38 -17.20
C ASN A 12 -4.45 -33.40 -16.33
N ARG A 13 -4.23 -34.51 -15.63
CA ARG A 13 -2.95 -34.85 -14.98
C ARG A 13 -2.01 -35.40 -16.06
N HIS A 14 -0.77 -34.88 -16.07
CA HIS A 14 0.51 -35.60 -16.26
C HIS A 14 1.61 -34.61 -16.66
N HIS A 15 2.56 -34.38 -15.73
CA HIS A 15 3.97 -34.54 -16.08
C HIS A 15 4.85 -34.62 -14.82
N PRO A 16 5.96 -35.34 -14.88
CA PRO A 16 6.62 -35.92 -13.72
C PRO A 16 7.82 -35.11 -13.21
N PHE A 17 8.15 -35.40 -11.97
CA PHE A 17 9.43 -35.25 -11.26
C PHE A 17 10.68 -35.01 -12.11
N TRP A 18 11.59 -34.27 -11.50
CA TRP A 18 13.03 -34.06 -11.61
C TRP A 18 13.40 -32.61 -11.92
N LEU A 19 13.79 -31.90 -10.83
CA LEU A 19 15.00 -31.13 -10.71
C LEU A 19 14.93 -30.32 -9.38
N ALA A 20 15.15 -31.03 -8.27
CA ALA A 20 15.67 -30.44 -7.05
C ALA A 20 17.18 -30.38 -7.24
N ASP A 21 17.72 -29.18 -7.31
CA ASP A 21 19.05 -28.74 -6.96
C ASP A 21 19.51 -27.62 -7.88
N ARG A 22 19.26 -26.40 -7.45
CA ARG A 22 20.01 -25.15 -7.64
C ARG A 22 19.10 -23.92 -7.44
N LEU A 23 18.63 -23.76 -6.21
CA LEU A 23 18.18 -22.44 -5.79
C LEU A 23 19.43 -21.63 -5.39
N PRO A 24 19.62 -20.41 -5.89
CA PRO A 24 20.62 -19.53 -5.32
C PRO A 24 20.21 -19.28 -3.86
N LYS A 25 21.14 -19.59 -2.96
CA LYS A 25 21.00 -19.23 -1.54
C LYS A 25 20.73 -17.74 -1.47
N ILE A 26 19.55 -17.36 -1.00
CA ILE A 26 19.26 -16.00 -0.58
C ILE A 26 20.28 -15.71 0.52
N CYS A 27 21.27 -14.89 0.22
CA CYS A 27 22.33 -14.51 1.15
C CYS A 27 21.69 -13.85 2.37
N SER A 28 21.78 -14.54 3.51
CA SER A 28 21.68 -13.88 4.80
C SER A 28 22.78 -12.82 4.86
N PRO A 29 22.49 -11.53 5.05
CA PRO A 29 23.54 -10.55 5.17
C PRO A 29 24.28 -10.79 6.49
N SER A 30 25.53 -11.23 6.39
CA SER A 30 26.47 -11.15 7.50
C SER A 30 26.63 -9.68 7.86
N VAL A 31 26.42 -9.36 9.14
CA VAL A 31 26.64 -8.03 9.70
C VAL A 31 28.16 -7.71 9.63
N GLY A 32 28.58 -7.13 8.53
CA GLY A 32 29.89 -6.58 8.33
C GLY A 32 29.88 -5.09 8.66
N ASN A 33 30.78 -4.67 9.55
CA ASN A 33 30.99 -3.26 9.90
C ASN A 33 31.31 -2.42 8.66
N ILE A 34 30.35 -1.65 8.18
CA ILE A 34 30.55 -0.67 7.12
C ILE A 34 30.74 0.70 7.76
N LYS A 35 31.94 1.29 7.51
CA LYS A 35 32.21 2.69 7.87
C LYS A 35 31.26 3.61 7.09
N VAL A 36 30.40 4.28 7.82
CA VAL A 36 29.48 5.29 7.26
C VAL A 36 30.26 6.61 7.16
N SER A 37 30.50 7.07 5.94
CA SER A 37 30.90 8.46 5.69
C SER A 37 29.64 9.35 5.72
N PRO A 38 29.70 10.57 6.26
CA PRO A 38 28.53 11.44 6.35
C PRO A 38 28.10 11.88 4.93
N MET A 39 26.86 11.54 4.55
CA MET A 39 26.28 12.00 3.30
C MET A 39 25.80 13.44 3.40
N ASN A 40 26.14 14.19 2.37
CA ASN A 40 25.78 15.58 2.12
C ASN A 40 24.25 15.72 1.91
N THR A 41 23.61 16.59 2.65
CA THR A 41 22.13 16.78 2.67
C THR A 41 21.66 17.70 1.56
N SER A 42 21.63 17.24 0.28
CA SER A 42 20.80 17.87 -0.78
C SER A 42 20.77 17.05 -2.08
N SER A 43 20.30 15.81 -2.04
CA SER A 43 19.82 15.14 -3.25
C SER A 43 18.54 14.39 -2.88
N THR A 44 17.45 14.69 -3.55
CA THR A 44 16.23 13.87 -3.51
C THR A 44 16.63 12.42 -3.75
N SER A 45 16.43 11.58 -2.75
CA SER A 45 16.78 10.15 -2.84
C SER A 45 15.99 9.52 -4.00
N ASN A 46 16.65 8.76 -4.88
CA ASN A 46 15.96 7.98 -5.91
C ASN A 46 15.49 6.63 -5.36
N LEU A 47 14.97 6.63 -4.14
CA LEU A 47 14.58 5.43 -3.39
C LEU A 47 13.14 5.56 -2.92
N ILE A 48 12.37 4.50 -3.09
CA ILE A 48 11.04 4.32 -2.50
C ILE A 48 11.06 3.10 -1.59
N PHE A 49 10.36 3.19 -0.46
CA PHE A 49 10.02 2.03 0.35
C PHE A 49 8.54 1.72 0.15
N ASP A 50 8.25 0.45 -0.22
CA ASP A 50 6.93 -0.12 -0.36
C ASP A 50 6.71 -1.14 0.76
N VAL A 51 6.14 -0.69 1.88
CA VAL A 51 5.92 -1.51 3.07
C VAL A 51 4.51 -2.06 3.03
N GLY A 52 4.39 -3.38 2.96
CA GLY A 52 3.17 -4.07 2.57
C GLY A 52 3.05 -4.13 1.04
N MET A 53 4.11 -4.66 0.40
CA MET A 53 4.21 -4.73 -1.06
C MET A 53 3.08 -5.52 -1.72
N ASN A 54 2.50 -6.49 -1.01
CA ASN A 54 1.46 -7.38 -1.51
C ASN A 54 1.85 -8.03 -2.87
N ASN A 55 1.02 -7.90 -3.90
CA ASN A 55 1.23 -8.47 -5.23
C ASN A 55 2.21 -7.68 -6.11
N GLY A 56 2.75 -6.57 -5.61
CA GLY A 56 3.75 -5.74 -6.28
C GLY A 56 3.22 -4.80 -7.35
N ASP A 57 1.93 -4.46 -7.36
CA ASP A 57 1.36 -3.51 -8.33
C ASP A 57 1.93 -2.11 -8.15
N ASP A 58 2.02 -1.63 -6.90
CA ASP A 58 2.64 -0.35 -6.57
C ASP A 58 4.16 -0.39 -6.78
N THR A 59 4.82 -1.47 -6.36
CA THR A 59 6.25 -1.72 -6.66
C THR A 59 6.54 -1.58 -8.16
N GLY A 60 5.72 -2.20 -9.02
CA GLY A 60 5.86 -2.11 -10.47
C GLY A 60 5.71 -0.67 -10.98
N PHE A 61 4.76 0.08 -10.45
CA PHE A 61 4.57 1.48 -10.78
C PHE A 61 5.78 2.34 -10.39
N TYR A 62 6.34 2.14 -9.19
CA TYR A 62 7.52 2.89 -8.75
C TYR A 62 8.76 2.58 -9.60
N LEU A 63 8.93 1.32 -10.01
CA LEU A 63 10.00 0.91 -10.94
C LEU A 63 9.85 1.57 -12.32
N GLU A 64 8.62 1.65 -12.87
CA GLU A 64 8.32 2.36 -14.11
C GLU A 64 8.57 3.86 -14.00
N CYS A 65 8.35 4.45 -12.83
CA CYS A 65 8.70 5.83 -12.54
C CYS A 65 10.23 6.07 -12.50
N GLY A 66 11.03 5.02 -12.55
CA GLY A 66 12.50 5.08 -12.55
C GLY A 66 13.12 5.07 -11.16
N PHE A 67 12.37 4.77 -10.11
CA PHE A 67 12.89 4.66 -8.74
C PHE A 67 13.54 3.31 -8.49
N ARG A 68 14.46 3.29 -7.55
CA ARG A 68 14.87 2.08 -6.84
C ARG A 68 13.84 1.81 -5.75
N VAL A 69 13.48 0.55 -5.55
CA VAL A 69 12.46 0.16 -4.57
C VAL A 69 13.03 -0.84 -3.57
N VAL A 70 12.81 -0.57 -2.29
CA VAL A 70 12.91 -1.57 -1.21
C VAL A 70 11.48 -1.95 -0.84
N ALA A 71 11.09 -3.17 -1.20
CA ALA A 71 9.77 -3.71 -0.99
C ALA A 71 9.79 -4.69 0.18
N ILE A 72 8.90 -4.49 1.15
CA ILE A 72 8.82 -5.27 2.38
C ILE A 72 7.49 -6.01 2.42
N GLU A 73 7.56 -7.34 2.64
CA GLU A 73 6.38 -8.20 2.68
C GLU A 73 6.65 -9.41 3.58
N ALA A 74 5.75 -9.68 4.52
CA ALA A 74 5.88 -10.80 5.44
C ALA A 74 5.47 -12.14 4.81
N ASN A 75 4.58 -12.13 3.81
CA ASN A 75 4.13 -13.31 3.11
C ASN A 75 5.13 -13.74 2.04
N ASP A 76 5.89 -14.81 2.32
CA ASP A 76 6.90 -15.38 1.43
C ASP A 76 6.37 -15.77 0.03
N ALA A 77 5.10 -16.20 -0.08
CA ALA A 77 4.51 -16.52 -1.38
C ALA A 77 4.37 -15.29 -2.27
N LEU A 78 4.00 -14.13 -1.69
CA LEU A 78 3.92 -12.86 -2.40
C LEU A 78 5.33 -12.36 -2.77
N CYS A 79 6.31 -12.50 -1.88
CA CYS A 79 7.70 -12.14 -2.18
C CYS A 79 8.23 -12.90 -3.41
N ARG A 80 7.98 -14.22 -3.49
CA ARG A 80 8.37 -15.01 -4.66
C ARG A 80 7.63 -14.58 -5.92
N GLN A 81 6.32 -14.39 -5.83
CA GLN A 81 5.51 -13.92 -6.96
C GLN A 81 6.03 -12.60 -7.54
N VAL A 82 6.38 -11.64 -6.69
CA VAL A 82 6.90 -10.35 -7.12
C VAL A 82 8.32 -10.47 -7.68
N ALA A 83 9.17 -11.32 -7.11
CA ALA A 83 10.49 -11.61 -7.67
C ALA A 83 10.41 -12.19 -9.08
N ASP A 84 9.47 -13.14 -9.30
CA ASP A 84 9.21 -13.75 -10.61
C ASP A 84 8.60 -12.74 -11.60
N ARG A 85 7.83 -11.77 -11.12
CA ARG A 85 7.22 -10.71 -11.94
C ARG A 85 8.24 -9.68 -12.43
N PHE A 86 9.28 -9.38 -11.61
CA PHE A 86 10.26 -8.34 -11.89
C PHE A 86 11.72 -8.84 -11.85
N PRO A 87 12.07 -9.94 -12.55
CA PRO A 87 13.38 -10.59 -12.42
C PRO A 87 14.53 -9.67 -12.83
N ASP A 88 14.32 -8.83 -13.84
CA ASP A 88 15.33 -7.89 -14.32
C ASP A 88 15.61 -6.79 -13.31
N ALA A 89 14.58 -6.24 -12.68
CA ALA A 89 14.73 -5.21 -11.65
C ALA A 89 15.48 -5.76 -10.41
N VAL A 90 15.20 -7.00 -10.02
CA VAL A 90 15.93 -7.69 -8.95
C VAL A 90 17.39 -7.90 -9.32
N ARG A 91 17.68 -8.43 -10.51
CA ARG A 91 19.04 -8.68 -10.99
C ARG A 91 19.86 -7.38 -11.11
N GLU A 92 19.25 -6.30 -11.54
CA GLU A 92 19.88 -4.99 -11.70
C GLU A 92 20.01 -4.21 -10.38
N GLY A 93 19.48 -4.72 -9.27
CA GLY A 93 19.48 -4.05 -7.97
C GLY A 93 18.56 -2.84 -7.89
N ARG A 94 17.61 -2.70 -8.83
CA ARG A 94 16.56 -1.67 -8.78
C ARG A 94 15.43 -2.06 -7.84
N LEU A 95 15.21 -3.35 -7.62
CA LEU A 95 14.25 -3.90 -6.67
C LEU A 95 14.97 -4.76 -5.65
N THR A 96 14.81 -4.43 -4.36
CA THR A 96 15.19 -5.28 -3.24
C THR A 96 13.92 -5.73 -2.53
N ILE A 97 13.70 -7.04 -2.46
CA ILE A 97 12.55 -7.62 -1.76
C ILE A 97 13.03 -8.18 -0.42
N LEU A 98 12.39 -7.76 0.65
CA LEU A 98 12.65 -8.19 2.01
C LEU A 98 11.46 -9.00 2.53
N ASN A 99 11.66 -10.31 2.71
CA ASN A 99 10.64 -11.17 3.31
C ASN A 99 10.74 -11.10 4.83
N VAL A 100 10.21 -10.02 5.40
CA VAL A 100 10.21 -9.73 6.84
C VAL A 100 8.94 -8.99 7.23
N ALA A 101 8.52 -9.13 8.48
CA ALA A 101 7.55 -8.25 9.11
C ALA A 101 8.23 -7.03 9.73
N VAL A 102 7.57 -5.86 9.66
CA VAL A 102 7.99 -4.69 10.45
C VAL A 102 7.35 -4.80 11.83
N ALA A 103 8.16 -4.74 12.89
CA ALA A 103 7.71 -4.88 14.27
C ALA A 103 8.50 -3.96 15.21
N GLY A 104 8.08 -3.93 16.48
CA GLY A 104 8.76 -3.12 17.51
C GLY A 104 10.16 -3.61 17.87
N GLU A 105 10.44 -4.89 17.66
CA GLU A 105 11.74 -5.51 17.92
C GLU A 105 12.15 -6.43 16.77
N SER A 106 13.44 -6.57 16.55
CA SER A 106 13.99 -7.50 15.56
C SER A 106 14.06 -8.92 16.15
N GLY A 107 13.77 -9.93 15.34
CA GLY A 107 13.75 -11.33 15.75
C GLY A 107 12.80 -12.16 14.91
N GLU A 108 11.92 -12.91 15.55
CA GLU A 108 10.84 -13.66 14.91
C GLU A 108 9.50 -13.27 15.53
N VAL A 109 8.46 -13.16 14.69
CA VAL A 109 7.10 -12.87 15.15
C VAL A 109 6.08 -13.82 14.54
N GLU A 110 4.96 -14.00 15.24
CA GLU A 110 3.79 -14.66 14.68
C GLU A 110 3.11 -13.74 13.69
N PHE A 111 2.80 -14.27 12.51
CA PHE A 111 2.11 -13.58 11.44
C PHE A 111 0.94 -14.44 10.94
N TRP A 112 -0.18 -13.81 10.68
CA TRP A 112 -1.39 -14.48 10.27
C TRP A 112 -1.66 -14.20 8.80
N ILE A 113 -1.58 -15.24 7.96
CA ILE A 113 -1.86 -15.16 6.54
C ILE A 113 -3.35 -15.43 6.34
N ASN A 114 -4.08 -14.46 5.77
CA ASN A 114 -5.43 -14.68 5.29
C ASN A 114 -5.36 -15.45 3.95
N GLU A 115 -6.08 -16.58 3.87
CA GLU A 115 -6.02 -17.48 2.71
C GLU A 115 -6.92 -17.06 1.55
N GLU A 116 -7.89 -16.19 1.80
CA GLU A 116 -8.87 -15.74 0.83
C GLU A 116 -8.56 -14.31 0.36
N HIS A 117 -7.99 -13.50 1.26
CA HIS A 117 -7.61 -12.11 1.05
C HIS A 117 -6.19 -11.87 1.57
N PRO A 118 -5.13 -12.23 0.79
CA PRO A 118 -3.74 -12.07 1.22
C PRO A 118 -3.38 -10.66 1.68
N GLU A 119 -4.05 -9.65 1.15
CA GLU A 119 -3.92 -8.23 1.52
C GLU A 119 -4.35 -7.93 2.97
N TRP A 120 -5.10 -8.82 3.62
CA TRP A 120 -5.53 -8.70 5.01
C TRP A 120 -4.67 -9.48 5.99
N SER A 121 -3.54 -10.00 5.50
CA SER A 121 -2.58 -10.69 6.37
C SER A 121 -1.93 -9.70 7.33
N ALA A 122 -1.80 -10.06 8.63
CA ALA A 122 -1.42 -9.13 9.67
C ALA A 122 -0.66 -9.80 10.83
N LEU A 123 -0.03 -8.99 11.67
CA LEU A 123 0.51 -9.44 12.96
C LEU A 123 -0.60 -9.76 13.98
N ASP A 124 -1.77 -9.17 13.81
CA ASP A 124 -2.94 -9.38 14.67
C ASP A 124 -3.93 -10.35 14.03
N VAL A 125 -4.33 -11.36 14.80
CA VAL A 125 -5.26 -12.42 14.35
C VAL A 125 -6.65 -11.88 14.03
N ALA A 126 -7.12 -10.84 14.72
CA ALA A 126 -8.43 -10.28 14.49
C ALA A 126 -8.49 -9.53 13.15
N SER A 127 -7.44 -8.82 12.80
CA SER A 127 -7.28 -8.18 11.50
C SER A 127 -7.21 -9.21 10.38
N ALA A 128 -6.37 -10.23 10.51
CA ALA A 128 -6.23 -11.29 9.52
C ALA A 128 -7.49 -12.14 9.34
N GLY A 129 -8.26 -12.35 10.40
CA GLY A 129 -9.50 -13.15 10.40
C GLY A 129 -10.78 -12.34 10.21
N ARG A 130 -10.70 -11.05 9.87
CA ARG A 130 -11.88 -10.20 9.68
C ARG A 130 -12.83 -10.79 8.64
N GLY A 131 -14.12 -10.59 8.82
CA GLY A 131 -15.14 -11.18 7.96
C GLY A 131 -15.33 -12.69 8.12
N GLY A 132 -14.64 -13.35 9.08
CA GLY A 132 -14.71 -14.79 9.31
C GLY A 132 -13.90 -15.62 8.29
N HIS A 133 -12.99 -14.99 7.56
CA HIS A 133 -12.14 -15.64 6.57
C HIS A 133 -11.13 -16.61 7.20
N ARG A 134 -10.79 -17.65 6.44
CA ARG A 134 -9.77 -18.61 6.86
C ARG A 134 -8.41 -17.98 6.89
N HIS A 135 -7.67 -18.26 7.94
CA HIS A 135 -6.32 -17.76 8.13
C HIS A 135 -5.44 -18.82 8.79
N ARG A 136 -4.16 -18.73 8.56
CA ARG A 136 -3.16 -19.63 9.15
C ARG A 136 -2.02 -18.83 9.77
N LYS A 137 -1.51 -19.35 10.87
CA LYS A 137 -0.35 -18.77 11.56
C LYS A 137 0.95 -19.28 10.94
N VAL A 138 1.90 -18.37 10.77
CA VAL A 138 3.29 -18.65 10.41
C VAL A 138 4.23 -17.86 11.32
N THR A 139 5.47 -18.30 11.44
CA THR A 139 6.54 -17.52 12.06
C THR A 139 7.37 -16.88 10.95
N VAL A 140 7.59 -15.57 11.04
CA VAL A 140 8.35 -14.81 10.05
C VAL A 140 9.45 -13.99 10.73
N PRO A 141 10.58 -13.71 10.06
CA PRO A 141 11.57 -12.77 10.56
C PRO A 141 10.93 -11.39 10.75
N ALA A 142 11.32 -10.71 11.82
CA ALA A 142 10.88 -9.36 12.16
C ALA A 142 12.04 -8.40 12.24
N VAL A 143 11.83 -7.16 11.82
CA VAL A 143 12.83 -6.10 11.87
C VAL A 143 12.21 -4.78 12.34
N ARG A 144 12.99 -3.97 13.03
CA ARG A 144 12.60 -2.60 13.32
C ARG A 144 12.76 -1.74 12.07
N PHE A 145 11.77 -0.92 11.77
CA PHE A 145 11.81 -0.09 10.57
C PHE A 145 13.02 0.89 10.55
N GLY A 146 13.40 1.45 11.69
CA GLY A 146 14.58 2.29 11.80
C GLY A 146 15.89 1.59 11.39
N ASP A 147 16.01 0.26 11.56
CA ASP A 147 17.17 -0.49 11.12
C ASP A 147 17.21 -0.62 9.60
N LEU A 148 16.06 -0.77 8.94
CA LEU A 148 15.97 -0.72 7.47
C LEU A 148 16.37 0.65 6.92
N LEU A 149 15.92 1.74 7.56
CA LEU A 149 16.32 3.10 7.17
C LEU A 149 17.83 3.32 7.31
N ARG A 150 18.48 2.78 8.37
CA ARG A 150 19.93 2.84 8.54
C ARG A 150 20.67 2.05 7.48
N GLN A 151 20.12 0.92 7.05
CA GLN A 151 20.73 0.03 6.08
C GLN A 151 20.60 0.53 4.64
N TYR A 152 19.41 0.99 4.25
CA TYR A 152 19.09 1.34 2.86
C TYR A 152 19.03 2.84 2.57
N GLY A 153 19.00 3.67 3.62
CA GLY A 153 18.82 5.12 3.56
C GLY A 153 17.37 5.56 3.70
N VAL A 154 17.17 6.85 3.92
CA VAL A 154 15.84 7.47 3.98
C VAL A 154 15.31 7.61 2.54
N PRO A 155 14.12 7.09 2.22
CA PRO A 155 13.57 7.17 0.88
C PRO A 155 13.03 8.57 0.56
N HIS A 156 12.81 8.85 -0.72
CA HIS A 156 12.03 10.00 -1.18
C HIS A 156 10.55 9.85 -0.83
N TYR A 157 10.03 8.66 -1.03
CA TYR A 157 8.64 8.32 -0.71
C TYR A 157 8.56 7.00 0.07
N LEU A 158 7.74 6.99 1.09
CA LEU A 158 7.40 5.81 1.89
C LEU A 158 5.90 5.53 1.77
N LYS A 159 5.54 4.37 1.22
CA LYS A 159 4.20 3.80 1.37
C LYS A 159 4.20 2.85 2.57
N VAL A 160 3.19 2.96 3.42
CA VAL A 160 2.95 2.05 4.55
C VAL A 160 1.53 1.52 4.46
N ASP A 161 1.40 0.19 4.41
CA ASP A 161 0.13 -0.50 4.32
C ASP A 161 0.32 -1.92 4.85
N ILE A 162 0.41 -2.06 6.18
CA ILE A 162 0.72 -3.31 6.88
C ILE A 162 -0.29 -3.64 8.00
N GLU A 163 -1.55 -3.32 7.74
CA GLU A 163 -2.69 -3.77 8.54
C GLU A 163 -2.46 -3.66 10.06
N SER A 164 -2.74 -2.50 10.63
CA SER A 164 -2.62 -2.18 12.07
C SER A 164 -1.20 -2.05 12.66
N ALA A 165 -0.15 -2.37 11.89
CA ALA A 165 1.24 -2.28 12.34
C ALA A 165 1.98 -1.01 11.83
N ASP A 166 1.29 -0.11 11.15
CA ASP A 166 1.85 1.10 10.51
C ASP A 166 2.60 2.01 11.49
N HIS A 167 2.18 2.02 12.75
CA HIS A 167 2.83 2.80 13.80
C HIS A 167 4.31 2.44 14.01
N PHE A 168 4.72 1.16 13.77
CA PHE A 168 6.13 0.78 13.87
C PHE A 168 6.99 1.46 12.79
N CYS A 169 6.41 1.72 11.60
CA CYS A 169 7.09 2.50 10.58
C CYS A 169 7.27 3.95 11.02
N LEU A 170 6.21 4.58 11.55
CA LEU A 170 6.27 5.96 12.02
C LEU A 170 7.24 6.14 13.18
N ASP A 171 7.29 5.20 14.11
CA ASP A 171 8.24 5.22 15.22
C ASP A 171 9.68 5.12 14.72
N GLY A 172 9.94 4.25 13.73
CA GLY A 172 11.26 4.12 13.11
C GLY A 172 11.76 5.39 12.41
N LEU A 173 10.85 6.25 11.92
CA LEU A 173 11.21 7.53 11.30
C LEU A 173 11.77 8.55 12.30
N ARG A 174 11.40 8.48 13.57
CA ARG A 174 11.80 9.48 14.59
C ARG A 174 13.31 9.56 14.79
N ASP A 175 13.97 8.40 14.75
CA ASP A 175 15.37 8.27 15.14
C ASP A 175 16.36 8.41 13.96
N VAL A 176 15.86 8.29 12.72
CA VAL A 176 16.75 8.18 11.55
C VAL A 176 16.54 9.33 10.57
N GLY A 177 15.31 9.62 10.22
CA GLY A 177 14.96 10.68 9.28
C GLY A 177 13.63 10.41 8.59
N GLN A 178 13.06 11.45 7.98
CA GLN A 178 11.75 11.43 7.39
C GLN A 178 11.85 11.55 5.87
N PRO A 179 11.11 10.70 5.11
CA PRO A 179 10.88 10.87 3.68
C PRO A 179 10.31 12.24 3.32
N ASP A 180 10.51 12.68 2.09
CA ASP A 180 9.86 13.91 1.60
C ASP A 180 8.34 13.74 1.56
N TYR A 181 7.89 12.51 1.18
CA TYR A 181 6.49 12.13 1.08
C TYR A 181 6.24 10.79 1.79
N LEU A 182 5.06 10.68 2.40
CA LEU A 182 4.57 9.49 3.09
C LEU A 182 3.12 9.23 2.67
N SER A 183 2.74 7.99 2.47
CA SER A 183 1.34 7.56 2.53
C SER A 183 1.15 6.44 3.54
N VAL A 184 0.00 6.46 4.20
CA VAL A 184 -0.38 5.44 5.19
C VAL A 184 -1.91 5.36 5.24
N GLU A 185 -2.46 4.15 5.40
CA GLU A 185 -3.90 3.99 5.60
C GLU A 185 -4.35 4.67 6.90
N VAL A 186 -5.39 5.51 6.81
CA VAL A 186 -5.85 6.26 7.97
C VAL A 186 -7.10 5.63 8.60
N SER A 187 -6.91 5.07 9.77
CA SER A 187 -8.00 4.53 10.62
C SER A 187 -8.42 5.50 11.72
N ASP A 188 -7.56 6.44 12.10
CA ASP A 188 -7.77 7.41 13.19
C ASP A 188 -7.05 8.73 12.91
N VAL A 189 -7.63 9.83 13.41
CA VAL A 189 -7.01 11.17 13.33
C VAL A 189 -5.70 11.30 14.11
N ALA A 190 -5.45 10.46 15.10
CA ALA A 190 -4.19 10.41 15.83
C ALA A 190 -2.99 10.16 14.91
N LEU A 191 -3.20 9.48 13.78
CA LEU A 191 -2.18 9.27 12.76
C LEU A 191 -1.69 10.60 12.16
N VAL A 192 -2.60 11.56 11.96
CA VAL A 192 -2.25 12.91 11.47
C VAL A 192 -1.36 13.61 12.50
N ASP A 193 -1.67 13.49 13.80
CA ASP A 193 -0.86 14.07 14.87
C ASP A 193 0.53 13.41 14.93
N ALA A 194 0.62 12.11 14.75
CA ALA A 194 1.89 11.39 14.67
C ALA A 194 2.74 11.86 13.48
N CYS A 195 2.16 12.01 12.30
CA CYS A 195 2.84 12.56 11.13
C CYS A 195 3.28 14.02 11.35
N GLN A 196 2.43 14.84 11.97
CA GLN A 196 2.77 16.22 12.31
C GLN A 196 3.95 16.30 13.29
N ALA A 197 4.00 15.42 14.30
CA ALA A 197 5.11 15.31 15.24
C ALA A 197 6.43 14.89 14.57
N LEU A 198 6.36 14.16 13.43
CA LEU A 198 7.50 13.84 12.58
C LEU A 198 7.94 14.99 11.67
N GLY A 199 7.24 16.13 11.68
CA GLY A 199 7.60 17.32 10.89
C GLY A 199 6.88 17.45 9.56
N TYR A 200 5.91 16.59 9.26
CA TYR A 200 5.05 16.77 8.08
C TYR A 200 4.09 17.95 8.30
N ARG A 201 3.89 18.75 7.25
CA ARG A 201 3.14 20.02 7.35
C ARG A 201 1.94 20.10 6.42
N ARG A 202 1.96 19.31 5.35
CA ARG A 202 0.92 19.29 4.33
C ARG A 202 0.35 17.89 4.22
N PHE A 203 -0.95 17.83 4.07
CA PHE A 203 -1.69 16.57 4.10
C PHE A 203 -2.73 16.51 2.99
N MET A 204 -3.06 15.32 2.56
CA MET A 204 -4.11 15.04 1.59
C MET A 204 -4.73 13.68 1.92
N LEU A 205 -6.04 13.57 1.84
CA LEU A 205 -6.73 12.28 1.89
C LEU A 205 -7.03 11.82 0.47
N VAL A 206 -6.73 10.56 0.19
CA VAL A 206 -7.06 9.91 -1.09
C VAL A 206 -7.93 8.70 -0.80
N GLU A 207 -9.14 8.67 -1.38
CA GLU A 207 -10.06 7.55 -1.21
C GLU A 207 -9.63 6.39 -2.10
N GLN A 208 -9.46 5.20 -1.51
CA GLN A 208 -8.76 4.08 -2.16
C GLN A 208 -9.58 3.37 -3.23
N SER A 209 -10.91 3.40 -3.16
CA SER A 209 -11.73 2.75 -4.18
C SER A 209 -11.72 3.51 -5.51
N SER A 210 -11.51 4.83 -5.49
CA SER A 210 -11.49 5.69 -6.68
C SER A 210 -10.14 6.34 -6.97
N LEU A 211 -9.22 6.35 -6.00
CA LEU A 211 -7.95 7.08 -6.00
C LEU A 211 -8.11 8.60 -6.19
N LEU A 212 -9.28 9.13 -5.79
CA LEU A 212 -9.56 10.55 -5.82
C LEU A 212 -9.17 11.23 -4.52
N PRO A 213 -8.50 12.39 -4.59
CA PRO A 213 -8.36 13.25 -3.43
C PRO A 213 -9.72 13.64 -2.86
N ILE A 214 -9.83 13.56 -1.53
CA ILE A 214 -11.03 13.98 -0.82
C ILE A 214 -11.00 15.49 -0.65
N ASN A 215 -11.95 16.18 -1.26
CA ASN A 215 -12.10 17.62 -1.17
C ASN A 215 -13.31 17.99 -0.31
N ASP A 216 -13.38 19.26 0.11
CA ASP A 216 -14.54 19.78 0.83
C ASP A 216 -15.78 19.81 -0.08
N TRP A 217 -16.91 19.33 0.41
CA TRP A 217 -18.19 19.27 -0.33
C TRP A 217 -18.81 20.64 -0.59
N SER A 218 -18.22 21.71 -0.07
CA SER A 218 -18.83 23.05 -0.03
C SER A 218 -18.75 23.87 -1.32
N GLY A 219 -18.19 23.33 -2.41
CA GLY A 219 -18.04 24.02 -3.68
C GLY A 219 -18.86 23.42 -4.82
N PRO A 220 -19.31 24.22 -5.80
CA PRO A 220 -20.06 23.73 -6.97
C PRO A 220 -19.26 22.74 -7.84
N MET A 221 -17.93 22.77 -7.79
CA MET A 221 -17.04 21.82 -8.46
C MET A 221 -16.87 20.51 -7.67
N GLY A 222 -17.06 20.53 -6.36
CA GLY A 222 -16.90 19.34 -5.51
C GLY A 222 -17.85 18.19 -5.87
N TRP A 223 -18.99 18.49 -6.44
CA TRP A 223 -19.97 17.49 -6.89
C TRP A 223 -19.51 16.74 -8.14
N VAL A 224 -18.94 17.44 -9.10
CA VAL A 224 -18.46 16.88 -10.36
C VAL A 224 -17.23 15.99 -10.12
N ASP A 225 -16.33 16.43 -9.25
CA ASP A 225 -15.12 15.68 -8.92
C ASP A 225 -15.42 14.45 -8.03
N GLN A 226 -16.54 14.46 -7.30
CA GLN A 226 -16.97 13.33 -6.45
C GLN A 226 -17.77 12.26 -7.21
N TRP A 227 -18.23 12.56 -8.43
CA TRP A 227 -19.07 11.65 -9.21
C TRP A 227 -18.47 10.24 -9.40
N PRO A 228 -17.21 10.05 -9.84
CA PRO A 228 -16.66 8.71 -10.00
C PRO A 228 -16.62 7.94 -8.67
N ARG A 229 -16.28 8.62 -7.58
CA ARG A 229 -16.25 8.07 -6.23
C ARG A 229 -17.64 7.67 -5.75
N ILE A 230 -18.65 8.53 -5.97
CA ILE A 230 -20.03 8.21 -5.65
C ILE A 230 -20.46 6.95 -6.41
N VAL A 231 -20.15 6.87 -7.70
CA VAL A 231 -20.52 5.71 -8.51
C VAL A 231 -19.76 4.45 -8.11
N THR A 232 -18.49 4.53 -7.73
CA THR A 232 -17.70 3.36 -7.31
C THR A 232 -18.15 2.83 -5.96
N ALA A 233 -18.37 3.70 -4.99
CA ALA A 233 -18.63 3.34 -3.59
C ALA A 233 -20.09 2.99 -3.29
N HIS A 234 -21.05 3.52 -4.03
CA HIS A 234 -22.48 3.29 -3.74
C HIS A 234 -22.98 1.92 -4.19
N ARG A 235 -23.54 1.14 -3.24
CA ARG A 235 -24.16 -0.17 -3.51
C ARG A 235 -25.59 -0.08 -4.06
N ALA A 236 -26.22 1.11 -4.08
CA ALA A 236 -27.57 1.30 -4.59
C ALA A 236 -27.71 0.89 -6.07
N TRP A 237 -28.89 0.37 -6.45
CA TRP A 237 -29.12 -0.21 -7.77
C TRP A 237 -28.79 0.71 -8.95
N PRO A 238 -29.04 2.05 -8.91
CA PRO A 238 -28.69 2.93 -10.03
C PRO A 238 -27.19 2.93 -10.32
N PHE A 239 -26.36 2.98 -9.26
CA PHE A 239 -24.91 2.98 -9.40
C PHE A 239 -24.36 1.62 -9.84
N ARG A 240 -25.02 0.52 -9.42
CA ARG A 240 -24.71 -0.82 -9.94
C ARG A 240 -24.99 -0.91 -11.44
N LEU A 241 -26.09 -0.31 -11.91
CA LEU A 241 -26.41 -0.27 -13.33
C LEU A 241 -25.39 0.55 -14.12
N ILE A 242 -25.00 1.71 -13.63
CA ILE A 242 -23.98 2.55 -14.25
C ILE A 242 -22.67 1.79 -14.35
N ARG A 243 -22.20 1.16 -13.26
CA ARG A 243 -20.97 0.32 -13.29
C ARG A 243 -21.07 -0.84 -14.28
N LYS A 244 -22.26 -1.43 -14.43
CA LYS A 244 -22.49 -2.53 -15.38
C LYS A 244 -22.47 -2.05 -16.83
N LEU A 245 -23.01 -0.87 -17.12
CA LEU A 245 -23.07 -0.30 -18.47
C LEU A 245 -21.75 0.33 -18.91
N VAL A 246 -21.11 1.08 -18.02
CA VAL A 246 -19.86 1.79 -18.33
C VAL A 246 -18.63 0.91 -18.07
N GLY A 247 -18.74 -0.06 -17.16
CA GLY A 247 -17.67 -0.88 -16.65
C GLY A 247 -16.98 -0.24 -15.44
N TYR A 248 -16.81 -1.03 -14.38
CA TYR A 248 -16.16 -0.56 -13.14
C TYR A 248 -14.77 0.05 -13.38
N PRO A 249 -13.87 -0.58 -14.17
CA PRO A 249 -12.56 -0.01 -14.46
C PRO A 249 -12.63 1.38 -15.12
N ARG A 250 -13.55 1.59 -16.06
CA ARG A 250 -13.71 2.90 -16.71
C ARG A 250 -14.22 3.98 -15.78
N VAL A 251 -15.18 3.65 -14.90
CA VAL A 251 -15.67 4.61 -13.89
C VAL A 251 -14.57 4.98 -12.93
N ARG A 252 -13.74 4.01 -12.53
CA ARG A 252 -12.58 4.24 -11.69
C ARG A 252 -11.52 5.09 -12.40
N ALA A 253 -11.20 4.77 -13.65
CA ALA A 253 -10.26 5.55 -14.46
C ALA A 253 -10.67 7.02 -14.65
N MET A 254 -11.98 7.33 -14.64
CA MET A 254 -12.47 8.73 -14.65
C MET A 254 -12.07 9.51 -13.40
N GLY A 255 -11.80 8.83 -12.29
CA GLY A 255 -11.38 9.41 -11.03
C GLY A 255 -9.85 9.48 -10.85
N GLN A 256 -9.15 8.58 -11.50
CA GLN A 256 -7.69 8.49 -11.39
C GLN A 256 -7.06 9.60 -12.23
N ARG A 257 -6.56 10.63 -11.56
CA ARG A 257 -5.88 11.76 -12.21
C ARG A 257 -4.48 11.90 -11.68
N SER A 258 -3.56 11.08 -12.21
CA SER A 258 -2.14 11.34 -12.06
C SER A 258 -1.73 12.50 -12.96
N LYS A 259 -0.95 13.45 -12.45
CA LYS A 259 -0.36 14.52 -13.30
C LYS A 259 0.69 13.95 -14.26
N ARG A 260 1.39 12.90 -13.83
CA ARG A 260 2.47 12.29 -14.60
C ARG A 260 1.95 11.26 -15.61
N PHE A 261 0.90 10.53 -15.25
CA PHE A 261 0.34 9.43 -16.04
C PHE A 261 -1.19 9.56 -16.12
N PRO A 262 -1.71 10.57 -16.86
CA PRO A 262 -3.15 10.87 -16.85
C PRO A 262 -4.04 9.75 -17.39
N ASP A 263 -3.48 8.87 -18.22
CA ASP A 263 -4.19 7.75 -18.85
C ASP A 263 -3.90 6.41 -18.18
N ARG A 264 -3.16 6.38 -17.06
CA ARG A 264 -2.84 5.14 -16.36
C ARG A 264 -4.06 4.64 -15.60
N ASP A 265 -4.38 3.37 -15.82
CA ASP A 265 -5.32 2.62 -14.99
C ASP A 265 -4.55 1.91 -13.86
N PHE A 266 -4.83 2.28 -12.61
CA PHE A 266 -4.27 1.62 -11.45
C PHE A 266 -5.18 0.46 -11.02
N PRO A 267 -4.66 -0.73 -10.76
CA PRO A 267 -5.47 -1.86 -10.31
C PRO A 267 -6.13 -1.58 -8.95
N ILE A 268 -7.19 -2.33 -8.64
CA ILE A 268 -7.83 -2.26 -7.32
C ILE A 268 -6.83 -2.75 -6.27
N GLY A 269 -6.68 -1.99 -5.17
CA GLY A 269 -5.69 -2.26 -4.12
C GLY A 269 -4.34 -1.58 -4.33
N SER A 270 -4.14 -0.87 -5.46
CA SER A 270 -2.99 0.04 -5.60
C SER A 270 -3.26 1.35 -4.87
N SER A 271 -2.26 1.90 -4.20
CA SER A 271 -2.30 3.24 -3.57
C SER A 271 -2.28 4.38 -4.60
N GLY A 272 -2.04 4.08 -5.88
CA GLY A 272 -2.05 5.06 -6.95
C GLY A 272 -0.80 5.93 -7.03
N ASP A 273 -0.99 7.18 -7.42
CA ASP A 273 0.11 8.16 -7.55
C ASP A 273 0.51 8.75 -6.19
N PHE A 274 1.66 9.39 -6.12
CA PHE A 274 2.23 9.90 -4.87
C PHE A 274 2.90 11.26 -5.04
N GLY A 275 3.09 11.92 -3.90
CA GLY A 275 3.88 13.15 -3.80
C GLY A 275 3.32 14.28 -4.67
N PRO A 276 4.17 15.01 -5.41
CA PRO A 276 3.76 16.18 -6.19
C PRO A 276 2.89 15.83 -7.40
N ASN A 277 2.78 14.56 -7.76
CA ASN A 277 1.96 14.09 -8.88
C ASN A 277 0.48 13.97 -8.53
N LEU A 278 0.14 13.97 -7.24
CA LEU A 278 -1.26 13.99 -6.79
C LEU A 278 -1.96 15.26 -7.25
N THR A 279 -3.19 15.11 -7.71
CA THR A 279 -3.98 16.22 -8.28
C THR A 279 -4.74 17.04 -7.25
N GLY A 280 -4.81 16.57 -6.00
CA GLY A 280 -5.54 17.22 -4.91
C GLY A 280 -4.84 18.46 -4.35
N ARG A 281 -5.54 19.14 -3.46
CA ARG A 281 -5.00 20.25 -2.70
C ARG A 281 -4.37 19.74 -1.41
N TRP A 282 -3.13 20.10 -1.18
CA TRP A 282 -2.45 19.90 0.08
C TRP A 282 -2.98 20.88 1.14
N ILE A 283 -3.40 20.37 2.29
CA ILE A 283 -4.04 21.11 3.37
C ILE A 283 -3.28 20.95 4.69
N THR A 284 -3.65 21.73 5.71
CA THR A 284 -3.04 21.64 7.03
C THR A 284 -3.55 20.43 7.84
N ALA A 285 -2.84 20.09 8.91
CA ALA A 285 -3.24 19.00 9.81
C ALA A 285 -4.67 19.19 10.38
N ASN A 286 -5.04 20.41 10.75
CA ASN A 286 -6.38 20.69 11.30
C ASN A 286 -7.47 20.55 10.23
N GLU A 287 -7.20 21.01 9.01
CA GLU A 287 -8.14 20.87 7.89
C GLU A 287 -8.34 19.38 7.54
N VAL A 288 -7.26 18.59 7.45
CA VAL A 288 -7.36 17.18 7.08
C VAL A 288 -8.07 16.34 8.16
N LYS A 289 -7.82 16.62 9.45
CA LYS A 289 -8.54 15.97 10.57
C LYS A 289 -10.04 16.25 10.49
N SER A 290 -10.42 17.54 10.33
CA SER A 290 -11.81 17.92 10.17
C SER A 290 -12.47 17.30 8.94
N LEU A 291 -11.73 17.21 7.82
CA LEU A 291 -12.18 16.59 6.59
C LEU A 291 -12.42 15.10 6.79
N TRP A 292 -11.46 14.39 7.38
CA TRP A 292 -11.57 12.95 7.66
C TRP A 292 -12.75 12.66 8.59
N GLN A 293 -12.91 13.39 9.69
CA GLN A 293 -14.01 13.19 10.65
C GLN A 293 -15.38 13.34 9.99
N ARG A 294 -15.58 14.38 9.17
CA ARG A 294 -16.85 14.60 8.44
C ARG A 294 -17.16 13.45 7.49
N HIS A 295 -16.16 13.01 6.73
CA HIS A 295 -16.32 11.92 5.78
C HIS A 295 -16.53 10.58 6.47
N TYR A 296 -15.75 10.29 7.50
CA TYR A 296 -15.88 9.08 8.31
C TYR A 296 -17.30 8.97 8.93
N GLN A 297 -17.77 10.03 9.57
CA GLN A 297 -19.12 10.07 10.13
C GLN A 297 -20.20 9.88 9.07
N HIS A 298 -20.05 10.52 7.92
CA HIS A 298 -21.00 10.38 6.83
C HIS A 298 -21.06 8.94 6.29
N TRP A 299 -19.91 8.31 6.06
CA TRP A 299 -19.86 6.96 5.50
C TRP A 299 -20.33 5.91 6.49
N THR A 300 -19.87 5.97 7.72
CA THR A 300 -20.21 5.00 8.77
C THR A 300 -21.67 5.09 9.20
N SER A 301 -22.27 6.30 9.25
CA SER A 301 -23.70 6.48 9.53
C SER A 301 -24.60 5.84 8.46
N HIS A 302 -24.07 5.58 7.26
CA HIS A 302 -24.77 4.87 6.18
C HIS A 302 -24.36 3.40 6.06
N GLY A 303 -23.70 2.84 7.09
CA GLY A 303 -23.25 1.45 7.12
C GLY A 303 -22.21 1.13 6.04
N ARG A 304 -21.34 2.09 5.73
CA ARG A 304 -20.28 1.96 4.73
C ARG A 304 -18.92 2.09 5.35
N GLU A 305 -17.99 1.36 4.80
CA GLU A 305 -16.58 1.48 5.11
C GLU A 305 -16.01 2.75 4.45
N PHE A 306 -15.19 3.48 5.19
CA PHE A 306 -14.47 4.64 4.70
C PHE A 306 -12.98 4.30 4.63
N TRP A 307 -12.52 3.94 3.45
CA TRP A 307 -11.16 3.49 3.19
C TRP A 307 -10.40 4.57 2.45
N CYS A 308 -9.37 5.13 3.09
CA CYS A 308 -8.57 6.18 2.51
C CYS A 308 -7.14 6.17 3.05
N ASP A 309 -6.21 6.64 2.23
CA ASP A 309 -4.83 6.91 2.60
C ASP A 309 -4.65 8.38 2.98
N LEU A 310 -3.86 8.60 4.02
CA LEU A 310 -3.30 9.88 4.37
C LEU A 310 -1.97 10.04 3.63
N HIS A 311 -1.91 10.98 2.71
CA HIS A 311 -0.64 11.44 2.15
C HIS A 311 -0.14 12.62 2.96
N ALA A 312 1.16 12.61 3.28
CA ALA A 312 1.82 13.66 4.03
C ALA A 312 3.07 14.17 3.29
N SER A 313 3.32 15.47 3.34
CA SER A 313 4.49 16.13 2.78
C SER A 313 5.15 17.05 3.81
N ARG A 314 6.46 17.17 3.72
CA ARG A 314 7.25 18.10 4.55
C ARG A 314 7.25 19.52 4.01
N GLU A 315 6.97 19.72 2.72
CA GLU A 315 6.91 21.02 2.03
C GLU A 315 5.59 21.75 2.23
#